data_a11a93bcdf9eca75b08329ea5c1f0e4b
#
_entry.id   a11a93bcdf9eca75b08329ea5c1f0e4b
#
_cell.length_a   1.000
_cell.length_b   1.000
_cell.length_c   1.000
_cell.angle_alpha   90.00
_cell.angle_beta   90.00
_cell.angle_gamma   90.00
#
_symmetry.space_group_name_H-M   'P 1'
#
loop_
_entity.id
_entity.type
_entity.pdbx_description
1 polymer ?
#
loop_
_entity_poly.entity_id
_entity_poly.type
_entity_poly.pdbx_seq_one_letter_code
_entity_poly.pdbx_strand_id
1 'polypeptide(L)'
;MSNKLLTLWRYLRTPKKFKSRAHIERWQKRRIVKHIKFVRNNSVFYANHWHGIADDDWRKFPLVNKTLMMDNLENLLTRDLDLKKAYRIAKSAEITRDFSPRVGDLSIGFSSGTSGSRGVHIVSDKEASNWAGFMLARGLGGSIFGKHHVALFLRANSNNYGKIGSKRIKFSFFDLLKPMDQLQKEVELANPSELIAPPSVLRYLADNNCKINPKRIISAAEVLDPIDEKIISQYFSQVVHQFYTSTEGEIAATCELGVLHLNESIMHVGKEWIDEENGLFHPIITDFMRETQPIIRYKQNDILVLKKGICECGDARTAISEVMGRSDDVFYLQKKDSDEFEPIVPDFIRRAVMRLNPQIEAYHAIQKSMTKIEIGLQPSNLSPLDYSGFEELFKQKNVKKAELVIVEHAHIPSTNKLRRIYREWDHNS
;
A
#
# COMPACT_ATOMS: atom_id res chain seq x y z
N MET A 1 23.12 10.31 17.31
CA MET A 1 23.61 9.58 16.11
C MET A 1 23.14 10.34 14.90
N SER A 2 23.99 10.58 13.89
CA SER A 2 23.52 11.28 12.69
C SER A 2 22.46 10.43 11.96
N ASN A 3 21.54 11.09 11.22
CA ASN A 3 20.47 10.39 10.49
C ASN A 3 21.03 9.33 9.51
N LYS A 4 22.16 9.59 8.87
CA LYS A 4 22.84 8.64 7.96
C LYS A 4 23.37 7.40 8.68
N LEU A 5 23.97 7.57 9.87
CA LEU A 5 24.44 6.45 10.67
C LEU A 5 23.29 5.59 11.17
N LEU A 6 22.17 6.20 11.56
CA LEU A 6 20.97 5.48 11.97
C LEU A 6 20.35 4.69 10.80
N THR A 7 20.30 5.28 9.61
CA THR A 7 19.83 4.61 8.38
C THR A 7 20.71 3.39 8.05
N LEU A 8 22.05 3.55 8.08
CA LEU A 8 22.97 2.44 7.83
C LEU A 8 22.84 1.35 8.90
N TRP A 9 22.75 1.75 10.17
CA TRP A 9 22.56 0.81 11.26
C TRP A 9 21.27 0.00 11.11
N ARG A 10 20.17 0.68 10.73
CA ARG A 10 18.88 0.00 10.48
C ARG A 10 18.98 -0.96 9.31
N TYR A 11 19.59 -0.53 8.19
CA TYR A 11 19.82 -1.40 7.05
C TYR A 11 20.53 -2.70 7.46
N LEU A 12 21.64 -2.58 8.17
CA LEU A 12 22.46 -3.73 8.58
C LEU A 12 21.74 -4.64 9.62
N ARG A 13 20.84 -4.07 10.42
CA ARG A 13 20.06 -4.79 11.45
C ARG A 13 18.72 -5.30 10.98
N THR A 14 18.30 -4.99 9.77
CA THR A 14 17.07 -5.52 9.18
C THR A 14 17.29 -6.98 8.80
N PRO A 15 16.59 -7.95 9.41
CA PRO A 15 16.72 -9.35 9.03
C PRO A 15 16.29 -9.56 7.58
N LYS A 16 17.13 -10.18 6.78
CA LYS A 16 16.78 -10.53 5.39
C LYS A 16 15.66 -11.57 5.36
N LYS A 17 15.78 -12.63 6.17
CA LYS A 17 14.81 -13.74 6.31
C LYS A 17 14.75 -14.18 7.77
N PHE A 18 13.64 -14.79 8.14
CA PHE A 18 13.47 -15.50 9.42
C PHE A 18 13.41 -17.01 9.17
N LYS A 19 14.07 -17.78 10.02
CA LYS A 19 14.18 -19.25 9.90
C LYS A 19 12.94 -20.00 10.38
N SER A 20 12.14 -19.38 11.29
CA SER A 20 10.95 -20.02 11.85
C SER A 20 9.99 -19.01 12.43
N ARG A 21 8.72 -19.38 12.56
CA ARG A 21 7.68 -18.58 13.22
C ARG A 21 8.04 -18.22 14.66
N ALA A 22 8.53 -19.18 15.43
CA ALA A 22 9.00 -18.95 16.81
C ALA A 22 10.13 -17.90 16.90
N HIS A 23 10.97 -17.78 15.86
CA HIS A 23 11.99 -16.72 15.81
C HIS A 23 11.34 -15.34 15.64
N ILE A 24 10.33 -15.22 14.77
CA ILE A 24 9.59 -13.96 14.57
C ILE A 24 8.91 -13.55 15.89
N GLU A 25 8.23 -14.46 16.55
CA GLU A 25 7.51 -14.19 17.81
C GLU A 25 8.44 -13.70 18.91
N ARG A 26 9.61 -14.35 19.09
CA ARG A 26 10.63 -13.89 20.04
C ARG A 26 11.19 -12.51 19.65
N TRP A 27 11.39 -12.27 18.35
CA TRP A 27 11.86 -10.98 17.83
C TRP A 27 10.86 -9.85 18.14
N GLN A 28 9.57 -10.10 17.94
CA GLN A 28 8.50 -9.12 18.14
C GLN A 28 8.21 -8.87 19.63
N LYS A 29 8.10 -9.92 20.44
CA LYS A 29 7.64 -9.84 21.84
C LYS A 29 8.28 -8.70 22.63
N ARG A 30 9.61 -8.66 22.68
CA ARG A 30 10.35 -7.63 23.44
C ARG A 30 10.15 -6.21 22.87
N ARG A 31 10.05 -6.10 21.54
CA ARG A 31 9.91 -4.80 20.87
C ARG A 31 8.52 -4.23 21.06
N ILE A 32 7.51 -5.04 20.93
CA ILE A 32 6.12 -4.63 21.12
C ILE A 32 5.87 -4.18 22.55
N VAL A 33 6.24 -4.98 23.55
CA VAL A 33 6.04 -4.62 24.97
C VAL A 33 6.79 -3.33 25.32
N LYS A 34 8.04 -3.18 24.85
CA LYS A 34 8.78 -1.94 25.07
C LYS A 34 8.09 -0.74 24.41
N HIS A 35 7.58 -0.91 23.20
CA HIS A 35 6.88 0.13 22.47
C HIS A 35 5.55 0.50 23.15
N ILE A 36 4.77 -0.47 23.56
CA ILE A 36 3.51 -0.26 24.29
C ILE A 36 3.74 0.54 25.58
N LYS A 37 4.74 0.17 26.39
CA LYS A 37 5.10 0.92 27.60
C LYS A 37 5.46 2.36 27.28
N PHE A 38 6.26 2.59 26.22
CA PHE A 38 6.59 3.94 25.78
C PHE A 38 5.33 4.73 25.39
N VAL A 39 4.44 4.14 24.58
CA VAL A 39 3.22 4.81 24.10
C VAL A 39 2.25 5.10 25.24
N ARG A 40 2.04 4.14 26.16
CA ARG A 40 1.17 4.35 27.33
C ARG A 40 1.64 5.52 28.21
N ASN A 41 2.96 5.70 28.34
CA ASN A 41 3.52 6.76 29.17
C ASN A 41 3.55 8.14 28.47
N ASN A 42 3.39 8.20 27.14
CA ASN A 42 3.59 9.43 26.36
C ASN A 42 2.37 9.83 25.51
N SER A 43 1.31 9.01 25.46
CA SER A 43 0.08 9.30 24.74
C SER A 43 -1.11 9.24 25.69
N VAL A 44 -1.77 10.37 25.89
CA VAL A 44 -2.96 10.47 26.75
C VAL A 44 -4.09 9.60 26.20
N PHE A 45 -4.29 9.61 24.87
CA PHE A 45 -5.30 8.79 24.21
C PHE A 45 -5.08 7.31 24.51
N TYR A 46 -3.89 6.78 24.26
CA TYR A 46 -3.64 5.34 24.43
C TYR A 46 -3.61 4.92 25.90
N ALA A 47 -3.15 5.77 26.81
CA ALA A 47 -3.23 5.49 28.25
C ALA A 47 -4.68 5.26 28.71
N ASN A 48 -5.61 6.13 28.25
CA ASN A 48 -7.03 6.03 28.58
C ASN A 48 -7.71 4.88 27.82
N HIS A 49 -7.39 4.72 26.53
CA HIS A 49 -8.00 3.71 25.66
C HIS A 49 -7.68 2.26 26.11
N TRP A 50 -6.54 2.07 26.80
CA TRP A 50 -6.11 0.77 27.33
C TRP A 50 -6.30 0.66 28.84
N HIS A 51 -7.10 1.54 29.44
CA HIS A 51 -7.34 1.50 30.88
C HIS A 51 -7.80 0.11 31.34
N GLY A 52 -7.21 -0.39 32.44
CA GLY A 52 -7.54 -1.71 33.01
C GLY A 52 -6.95 -2.92 32.28
N ILE A 53 -6.23 -2.74 31.16
CA ILE A 53 -5.59 -3.85 30.42
C ILE A 53 -4.08 -3.79 30.58
N ALA A 54 -3.46 -4.88 30.98
CA ALA A 54 -2.00 -4.98 31.17
C ALA A 54 -1.26 -4.92 29.83
N ASP A 55 -0.01 -4.41 29.83
CA ASP A 55 0.81 -4.28 28.61
C ASP A 55 1.11 -5.61 27.93
N ASP A 56 1.23 -6.70 28.69
CA ASP A 56 1.47 -8.04 28.14
C ASP A 56 0.22 -8.60 27.45
N ASP A 57 -0.96 -8.10 27.80
CA ASP A 57 -2.26 -8.44 27.19
C ASP A 57 -2.62 -7.55 25.99
N TRP A 58 -1.66 -6.86 25.41
CA TRP A 58 -1.85 -5.87 24.33
C TRP A 58 -2.72 -6.36 23.16
N ARG A 59 -2.80 -7.67 22.93
CA ARG A 59 -3.68 -8.23 21.89
C ARG A 59 -5.16 -8.05 22.19
N LYS A 60 -5.50 -7.77 23.46
CA LYS A 60 -6.87 -7.47 23.93
C LYS A 60 -7.21 -5.98 23.84
N PHE A 61 -6.23 -5.10 23.56
CA PHE A 61 -6.49 -3.67 23.42
C PHE A 61 -7.58 -3.42 22.39
N PRO A 62 -8.48 -2.45 22.61
CA PRO A 62 -9.48 -2.06 21.62
C PRO A 62 -8.83 -1.67 20.30
N LEU A 63 -9.53 -1.91 19.20
CA LEU A 63 -9.05 -1.54 17.87
C LEU A 63 -9.10 -0.02 17.68
N VAL A 64 -8.14 0.48 16.92
CA VAL A 64 -8.12 1.86 16.43
C VAL A 64 -8.34 1.84 14.93
N ASN A 65 -9.07 2.81 14.40
CA ASN A 65 -9.24 3.04 12.98
C ASN A 65 -8.90 4.49 12.63
N LYS A 66 -9.02 4.85 11.36
CA LYS A 66 -8.67 6.18 10.86
C LYS A 66 -9.50 7.28 11.52
N THR A 67 -10.80 7.09 11.65
CA THR A 67 -11.71 8.07 12.26
C THR A 67 -11.31 8.31 13.71
N LEU A 68 -11.25 7.24 14.51
CA LEU A 68 -10.89 7.33 15.92
C LEU A 68 -9.50 7.98 16.12
N MET A 69 -8.52 7.63 15.26
CA MET A 69 -7.19 8.22 15.30
C MET A 69 -7.19 9.72 14.98
N MET A 70 -7.96 10.15 13.97
CA MET A 70 -7.99 11.55 13.56
C MET A 70 -8.78 12.41 14.54
N ASP A 71 -9.88 11.90 15.09
CA ASP A 71 -10.71 12.61 16.09
C ASP A 71 -9.96 12.85 17.40
N ASN A 72 -8.95 12.01 17.69
CA ASN A 72 -8.14 12.08 18.90
C ASN A 72 -6.67 12.46 18.64
N LEU A 73 -6.32 12.99 17.46
CA LEU A 73 -4.94 13.13 17.01
C LEU A 73 -4.05 13.87 18.01
N GLU A 74 -4.51 14.96 18.60
CA GLU A 74 -3.76 15.76 19.58
C GLU A 74 -3.33 14.94 20.81
N ASN A 75 -4.27 14.20 21.38
CA ASN A 75 -4.03 13.34 22.55
C ASN A 75 -3.34 12.01 22.21
N LEU A 76 -3.38 11.61 20.93
CA LEU A 76 -2.78 10.38 20.43
C LEU A 76 -1.27 10.53 20.22
N LEU A 77 -0.81 11.72 19.82
CA LEU A 77 0.62 11.97 19.64
C LEU A 77 1.38 11.78 20.95
N THR A 78 2.61 11.30 20.85
CA THR A 78 3.53 11.17 21.99
C THR A 78 4.38 12.41 22.21
N ARG A 79 4.15 13.45 21.45
CA ARG A 79 4.92 14.72 21.46
C ARG A 79 3.96 15.88 21.24
N ASP A 80 4.24 16.98 21.96
CA ASP A 80 3.49 18.24 21.74
C ASP A 80 3.71 18.75 20.32
N LEU A 81 2.60 19.12 19.68
CA LEU A 81 2.59 19.64 18.33
C LEU A 81 1.40 20.61 18.16
N ASP A 82 1.68 21.84 17.74
CA ASP A 82 0.65 22.72 17.25
C ASP A 82 0.03 22.16 15.94
N LEU A 83 -1.10 21.48 16.05
CA LEU A 83 -1.79 20.87 14.92
C LEU A 83 -2.23 21.91 13.89
N LYS A 84 -2.62 23.13 14.29
CA LYS A 84 -3.01 24.19 13.36
C LYS A 84 -1.82 24.59 12.48
N LYS A 85 -0.64 24.72 13.09
CA LYS A 85 0.61 24.98 12.35
C LYS A 85 0.98 23.79 11.45
N ALA A 86 0.86 22.57 11.95
CA ALA A 86 1.13 21.33 11.20
C ALA A 86 0.24 21.22 9.95
N TYR A 87 -1.07 21.45 10.09
CA TYR A 87 -2.00 21.44 8.96
C TYR A 87 -1.68 22.52 7.92
N ARG A 88 -1.31 23.74 8.36
CA ARG A 88 -0.89 24.82 7.43
C ARG A 88 0.34 24.43 6.64
N ILE A 89 1.35 23.84 7.27
CA ILE A 89 2.56 23.37 6.61
C ILE A 89 2.23 22.28 5.59
N ALA A 90 1.45 21.26 5.96
CA ALA A 90 1.06 20.20 5.06
C ALA A 90 0.29 20.70 3.83
N LYS A 91 -0.66 21.64 4.04
CA LYS A 91 -1.44 22.26 2.97
C LYS A 91 -0.56 23.12 2.05
N SER A 92 0.32 23.93 2.63
CA SER A 92 1.27 24.74 1.85
C SER A 92 2.19 23.88 1.01
N ALA A 93 2.74 22.79 1.57
CA ALA A 93 3.62 21.86 0.85
C ALA A 93 2.95 21.24 -0.38
N GLU A 94 1.68 20.92 -0.32
CA GLU A 94 0.94 20.40 -1.48
C GLU A 94 0.72 21.45 -2.57
N ILE A 95 0.45 22.69 -2.19
CA ILE A 95 0.20 23.79 -3.14
C ILE A 95 1.50 24.25 -3.80
N THR A 96 2.53 24.49 -2.98
CA THR A 96 3.82 25.04 -3.47
C THR A 96 4.77 23.98 -4.01
N ARG A 97 4.49 22.70 -3.74
CA ARG A 97 5.41 21.57 -4.00
C ARG A 97 6.74 21.66 -3.24
N ASP A 98 6.83 22.58 -2.28
CA ASP A 98 7.95 22.64 -1.33
C ASP A 98 7.61 21.83 -0.07
N PHE A 99 8.17 20.65 0.03
CA PHE A 99 8.04 19.74 1.17
C PHE A 99 9.13 19.95 2.22
N SER A 100 9.92 21.04 2.11
CA SER A 100 11.00 21.36 3.07
C SER A 100 10.51 21.89 4.41
N PRO A 101 9.37 22.63 4.52
CA PRO A 101 8.91 23.15 5.79
C PRO A 101 8.55 22.05 6.80
N ARG A 102 8.93 22.28 8.08
CA ARG A 102 8.83 21.29 9.16
C ARG A 102 8.46 21.97 10.48
N VAL A 103 8.05 21.18 11.46
CA VAL A 103 7.93 21.63 12.85
C VAL A 103 9.02 20.94 13.67
N GLY A 104 10.12 21.64 13.95
CA GLY A 104 11.30 21.04 14.57
C GLY A 104 11.88 19.91 13.71
N ASP A 105 12.00 18.72 14.28
CA ASP A 105 12.41 17.50 13.58
C ASP A 105 11.26 16.71 12.97
N LEU A 106 10.01 17.24 13.00
CA LEU A 106 8.83 16.56 12.49
C LEU A 106 8.53 16.95 11.03
N SER A 107 8.41 15.96 10.17
CA SER A 107 7.84 16.06 8.82
C SER A 107 6.34 15.81 8.91
N ILE A 108 5.56 16.61 8.18
CA ILE A 108 4.10 16.54 8.19
C ILE A 108 3.62 16.46 6.75
N GLY A 109 2.66 15.58 6.51
CA GLY A 109 2.02 15.40 5.20
C GLY A 109 0.59 14.91 5.32
N PHE A 110 -0.15 14.93 4.21
CA PHE A 110 -1.48 14.34 4.14
C PHE A 110 -1.44 12.95 3.50
N SER A 111 -2.35 12.09 3.93
CA SER A 111 -2.63 10.84 3.23
C SER A 111 -3.27 11.13 1.87
N SER A 112 -3.14 10.20 0.91
CA SER A 112 -3.72 10.35 -0.44
C SER A 112 -5.25 10.44 -0.48
N GLY A 113 -5.94 10.09 0.61
CA GLY A 113 -7.36 10.36 0.84
C GLY A 113 -8.31 9.85 -0.24
N THR A 114 -8.25 8.56 -0.59
CA THR A 114 -9.16 7.97 -1.58
C THR A 114 -10.60 7.78 -1.06
N SER A 115 -10.83 7.90 0.25
CA SER A 115 -12.12 7.71 0.93
C SER A 115 -12.77 9.00 1.44
N GLY A 116 -12.46 10.15 0.82
CA GLY A 116 -13.08 11.45 1.18
C GLY A 116 -12.49 12.14 2.41
N SER A 117 -12.00 11.43 3.43
CA SER A 117 -11.34 12.02 4.60
C SER A 117 -9.82 11.83 4.52
N ARG A 118 -9.07 12.94 4.53
CA ARG A 118 -7.61 12.90 4.49
C ARG A 118 -7.03 12.88 5.89
N GLY A 119 -6.20 11.88 6.18
CA GLY A 119 -5.47 11.81 7.44
C GLY A 119 -4.19 12.64 7.39
N VAL A 120 -3.72 13.10 8.55
CA VAL A 120 -2.40 13.69 8.71
C VAL A 120 -1.39 12.62 9.08
N HIS A 121 -0.20 12.72 8.52
CA HIS A 121 0.92 11.84 8.75
C HIS A 121 2.07 12.64 9.34
N ILE A 122 2.52 12.28 10.53
CA ILE A 122 3.56 12.97 11.30
C ILE A 122 4.69 11.99 11.60
N VAL A 123 5.91 12.35 11.20
CA VAL A 123 7.09 11.48 11.34
C VAL A 123 8.30 12.29 11.77
N SER A 124 8.99 11.83 12.80
CA SER A 124 10.26 12.41 13.23
C SER A 124 11.44 12.01 12.33
N ASP A 125 12.54 12.78 12.38
CA ASP A 125 13.79 12.45 11.66
C ASP A 125 14.33 11.06 12.04
N LYS A 126 14.15 10.65 13.29
CA LYS A 126 14.54 9.33 13.78
C LYS A 126 13.73 8.23 13.09
N GLU A 127 12.42 8.39 13.06
CA GLU A 127 11.51 7.44 12.40
C GLU A 127 11.75 7.37 10.89
N ALA A 128 11.89 8.51 10.24
CA ALA A 128 12.22 8.60 8.82
C ALA A 128 13.55 7.90 8.48
N SER A 129 14.58 8.07 9.32
CA SER A 129 15.88 7.40 9.14
C SER A 129 15.79 5.89 9.33
N ASN A 130 15.01 5.43 10.32
CA ASN A 130 14.75 4.01 10.52
C ASN A 130 13.98 3.39 9.36
N TRP A 131 12.92 4.06 8.91
CA TRP A 131 12.13 3.67 7.75
C TRP A 131 13.01 3.56 6.49
N ALA A 132 13.81 4.57 6.23
CA ALA A 132 14.69 4.59 5.08
C ALA A 132 15.71 3.44 5.08
N GLY A 133 16.34 3.15 6.21
CA GLY A 133 17.25 2.01 6.34
C GLY A 133 16.56 0.68 6.08
N PHE A 134 15.31 0.54 6.55
CA PHE A 134 14.47 -0.63 6.28
C PHE A 134 14.14 -0.75 4.78
N MET A 135 13.69 0.35 4.15
CA MET A 135 13.34 0.37 2.72
C MET A 135 14.54 0.05 1.83
N LEU A 136 15.71 0.60 2.14
CA LEU A 136 16.94 0.24 1.44
C LEU A 136 17.29 -1.24 1.57
N ALA A 137 17.08 -1.84 2.75
CA ALA A 137 17.34 -3.27 2.96
C ALA A 137 16.39 -4.18 2.17
N ARG A 138 15.21 -3.70 1.78
CA ARG A 138 14.23 -4.44 0.96
C ARG A 138 14.29 -4.08 -0.51
N GLY A 139 14.63 -2.83 -0.85
CA GLY A 139 14.53 -2.28 -2.21
C GLY A 139 15.79 -2.33 -3.05
N LEU A 140 16.98 -2.29 -2.44
CA LEU A 140 18.20 -2.29 -3.23
C LEU A 140 18.43 -3.66 -3.91
N GLY A 141 18.72 -3.61 -5.19
CA GLY A 141 19.09 -4.77 -6.01
C GLY A 141 20.52 -5.28 -5.76
N GLY A 142 21.13 -4.92 -4.61
CA GLY A 142 22.50 -5.31 -4.28
C GLY A 142 22.97 -4.80 -2.92
N SER A 143 24.29 -4.78 -2.71
CA SER A 143 24.88 -4.29 -1.47
C SER A 143 24.75 -2.77 -1.34
N ILE A 144 24.41 -2.25 -0.15
CA ILE A 144 24.40 -0.81 0.17
C ILE A 144 25.73 -0.11 -0.12
N PHE A 145 26.83 -0.88 -0.21
CA PHE A 145 28.15 -0.36 -0.56
C PHE A 145 28.38 -0.22 -2.07
N GLY A 146 27.43 -0.71 -2.90
CA GLY A 146 27.41 -0.51 -4.33
C GLY A 146 27.03 0.91 -4.74
N LYS A 147 27.09 1.19 -6.06
CA LYS A 147 26.53 2.42 -6.64
C LYS A 147 25.09 2.16 -7.04
N HIS A 148 24.19 3.01 -6.53
CA HIS A 148 22.75 2.93 -6.78
C HIS A 148 22.22 4.30 -7.25
N HIS A 149 21.30 4.25 -8.19
CA HIS A 149 20.51 5.41 -8.59
C HIS A 149 19.03 4.99 -8.51
N VAL A 150 18.36 5.43 -7.47
CA VAL A 150 16.95 5.09 -7.20
C VAL A 150 16.06 6.17 -7.77
N ALA A 151 15.24 5.83 -8.76
CA ALA A 151 14.17 6.68 -9.28
C ALA A 151 12.88 6.42 -8.51
N LEU A 152 12.24 7.50 -8.03
CA LEU A 152 11.01 7.46 -7.26
C LEU A 152 9.93 8.26 -7.99
N PHE A 153 8.90 7.59 -8.49
CA PHE A 153 7.71 8.23 -9.07
C PHE A 153 6.63 8.35 -8.00
N LEU A 154 6.41 9.56 -7.53
CA LEU A 154 5.49 9.84 -6.43
C LEU A 154 4.64 11.09 -6.70
N ARG A 155 3.43 11.13 -6.10
CA ARG A 155 2.53 12.31 -6.14
C ARG A 155 2.92 13.40 -5.16
N ALA A 156 3.70 13.04 -4.15
CA ALA A 156 4.23 13.99 -3.16
C ALA A 156 5.67 13.60 -2.82
N ASN A 157 6.57 14.57 -2.86
CA ASN A 157 7.93 14.37 -2.40
C ASN A 157 7.95 14.34 -0.87
N SER A 158 8.84 13.54 -0.31
CA SER A 158 9.26 13.76 1.07
C SER A 158 10.76 14.06 1.03
N ASN A 159 11.16 15.17 1.64
CA ASN A 159 12.57 15.55 1.77
C ASN A 159 13.40 14.53 2.56
N ASN A 160 12.76 13.50 3.08
CA ASN A 160 13.43 12.39 3.76
C ASN A 160 14.37 11.63 2.82
N TYR A 161 14.05 11.51 1.53
CA TYR A 161 14.89 10.81 0.56
C TYR A 161 16.20 11.55 0.26
N GLY A 162 16.18 12.88 0.14
CA GLY A 162 17.40 13.68 -0.09
C GLY A 162 18.40 13.59 1.07
N LYS A 163 17.92 13.43 2.30
CA LYS A 163 18.77 13.29 3.50
C LYS A 163 19.49 11.94 3.59
N ILE A 164 18.96 10.91 2.92
CA ILE A 164 19.49 9.55 2.92
C ILE A 164 20.54 9.35 1.84
N GLY A 165 20.51 10.17 0.79
CA GLY A 165 21.46 10.15 -0.33
C GLY A 165 22.91 10.23 0.16
N SER A 166 23.79 9.51 -0.54
CA SER A 166 25.22 9.47 -0.31
C SER A 166 25.96 9.58 -1.64
N LYS A 167 27.29 9.65 -1.62
CA LYS A 167 28.09 9.58 -2.87
C LYS A 167 27.84 8.28 -3.67
N ARG A 168 27.31 7.23 -3.01
CA ARG A 168 27.04 5.92 -3.63
C ARG A 168 25.56 5.67 -3.92
N ILE A 169 24.64 6.32 -3.21
CA ILE A 169 23.19 6.16 -3.40
C ILE A 169 22.60 7.52 -3.77
N LYS A 170 22.21 7.66 -5.01
CA LYS A 170 21.52 8.82 -5.55
C LYS A 170 20.01 8.54 -5.58
N PHE A 171 19.19 9.51 -5.18
CA PHE A 171 17.76 9.50 -5.36
C PHE A 171 17.35 10.56 -6.36
N SER A 172 16.48 10.20 -7.30
CA SER A 172 15.81 11.13 -8.21
C SER A 172 14.31 11.00 -8.02
N PHE A 173 13.67 12.12 -7.76
CA PHE A 173 12.22 12.21 -7.61
C PHE A 173 11.58 12.64 -8.94
N PHE A 174 10.57 11.89 -9.37
CA PHE A 174 9.78 12.14 -10.57
C PHE A 174 8.36 12.47 -10.12
N ASP A 175 7.98 13.75 -10.26
CA ASP A 175 6.68 14.26 -9.78
C ASP A 175 5.57 13.89 -10.76
N LEU A 176 4.64 13.04 -10.33
CA LEU A 176 3.51 12.57 -11.14
C LEU A 176 2.48 13.67 -11.50
N LEU A 177 2.70 14.92 -11.09
CA LEU A 177 1.95 16.06 -11.62
C LEU A 177 2.46 16.53 -12.98
N LYS A 178 3.68 16.12 -13.38
CA LYS A 178 4.21 16.40 -14.71
C LYS A 178 3.59 15.46 -15.76
N PRO A 179 3.57 15.90 -17.06
CA PRO A 179 3.19 15.03 -18.16
C PRO A 179 4.05 13.77 -18.24
N MET A 180 3.43 12.62 -18.54
CA MET A 180 4.13 11.33 -18.56
C MET A 180 5.20 11.22 -19.64
N ASP A 181 5.01 11.83 -20.79
CA ASP A 181 6.00 11.90 -21.88
C ASP A 181 7.26 12.68 -21.46
N GLN A 182 7.12 13.73 -20.67
CA GLN A 182 8.24 14.45 -20.08
C GLN A 182 8.96 13.57 -19.03
N LEU A 183 8.21 12.91 -18.16
CA LEU A 183 8.75 12.01 -17.12
C LEU A 183 9.51 10.83 -17.75
N GLN A 184 9.02 10.30 -18.87
CA GLN A 184 9.72 9.25 -19.61
C GLN A 184 11.08 9.73 -20.11
N LYS A 185 11.15 10.90 -20.75
CA LYS A 185 12.43 11.48 -21.21
C LYS A 185 13.39 11.73 -20.04
N GLU A 186 12.88 12.26 -18.93
CA GLU A 186 13.68 12.51 -17.73
C GLU A 186 14.25 11.21 -17.13
N VAL A 187 13.48 10.12 -17.08
CA VAL A 187 13.94 8.84 -16.51
C VAL A 187 14.89 8.10 -17.46
N GLU A 188 14.71 8.24 -18.77
CA GLU A 188 15.63 7.70 -19.77
C GLU A 188 17.02 8.36 -19.64
N LEU A 189 17.07 9.67 -19.49
CA LEU A 189 18.33 10.41 -19.23
C LEU A 189 18.97 10.01 -17.89
N ALA A 190 18.14 9.74 -16.87
CA ALA A 190 18.62 9.36 -15.56
C ALA A 190 19.15 7.92 -15.52
N ASN A 191 18.61 7.03 -16.33
CA ASN A 191 18.88 5.59 -16.42
C ASN A 191 19.14 4.94 -15.04
N PRO A 192 18.11 4.85 -14.20
CA PRO A 192 18.25 4.41 -12.81
C PRO A 192 18.57 2.93 -12.69
N SER A 193 19.28 2.55 -11.61
CA SER A 193 19.50 1.14 -11.26
C SER A 193 18.31 0.51 -10.53
N GLU A 194 17.56 1.31 -9.78
CA GLU A 194 16.31 0.89 -9.13
C GLU A 194 15.17 1.84 -9.55
N LEU A 195 14.06 1.27 -10.00
CA LEU A 195 12.88 2.00 -10.43
C LEU A 195 11.72 1.68 -9.50
N ILE A 196 11.25 2.67 -8.75
CA ILE A 196 10.09 2.56 -7.84
C ILE A 196 8.98 3.46 -8.36
N ALA A 197 7.87 2.86 -8.80
CA ALA A 197 6.76 3.60 -9.38
C ALA A 197 5.42 2.88 -9.17
N PRO A 198 4.28 3.59 -9.28
CA PRO A 198 2.98 2.94 -9.39
C PRO A 198 2.93 1.99 -10.59
N PRO A 199 2.17 0.87 -10.50
CA PRO A 199 2.02 -0.06 -11.63
C PRO A 199 1.48 0.63 -12.88
N SER A 200 0.59 1.62 -12.76
CA SER A 200 0.10 2.40 -13.88
C SER A 200 1.22 3.15 -14.63
N VAL A 201 2.22 3.65 -13.90
CA VAL A 201 3.42 4.30 -14.47
C VAL A 201 4.34 3.26 -15.11
N LEU A 202 4.64 2.16 -14.41
CA LEU A 202 5.47 1.07 -14.94
C LEU A 202 4.88 0.53 -16.25
N ARG A 203 3.55 0.37 -16.28
CA ARG A 203 2.80 -0.04 -17.47
C ARG A 203 2.94 0.99 -18.60
N TYR A 204 2.75 2.28 -18.30
CA TYR A 204 2.94 3.34 -19.28
C TYR A 204 4.34 3.33 -19.89
N LEU A 205 5.38 3.17 -19.07
CA LEU A 205 6.77 3.11 -19.54
C LEU A 205 7.01 1.88 -20.43
N ALA A 206 6.39 0.73 -20.12
CA ALA A 206 6.47 -0.47 -20.93
C ALA A 206 5.77 -0.30 -22.29
N ASP A 207 4.53 0.19 -22.28
CA ASP A 207 3.71 0.38 -23.49
C ASP A 207 4.33 1.44 -24.44
N ASN A 208 5.07 2.41 -23.90
CA ASN A 208 5.74 3.47 -24.68
C ASN A 208 7.22 3.19 -24.93
N ASN A 209 7.68 1.95 -24.77
CA ASN A 209 9.04 1.50 -25.08
C ASN A 209 10.15 2.36 -24.44
N CYS A 210 9.99 2.70 -23.15
CA CYS A 210 10.94 3.51 -22.38
C CYS A 210 12.31 2.84 -22.30
N LYS A 211 13.36 3.52 -22.78
CA LYS A 211 14.71 2.97 -22.95
C LYS A 211 15.54 3.07 -21.65
N ILE A 212 15.22 2.26 -20.67
CA ILE A 212 15.98 2.11 -19.42
C ILE A 212 16.26 0.64 -19.14
N ASN A 213 17.30 0.37 -18.36
CA ASN A 213 17.63 -1.02 -17.95
C ASN A 213 17.90 -1.07 -16.44
N PRO A 214 16.84 -0.94 -15.60
CA PRO A 214 16.99 -1.02 -14.16
C PRO A 214 17.32 -2.45 -13.71
N LYS A 215 18.17 -2.56 -12.70
CA LYS A 215 18.50 -3.84 -12.05
C LYS A 215 17.33 -4.37 -11.20
N ARG A 216 16.44 -3.46 -10.77
CA ARG A 216 15.29 -3.80 -9.95
C ARG A 216 14.13 -2.85 -10.20
N ILE A 217 12.95 -3.45 -10.41
CA ILE A 217 11.69 -2.72 -10.55
C ILE A 217 10.82 -3.03 -9.34
N ILE A 218 10.22 -1.98 -8.78
CA ILE A 218 9.36 -2.09 -7.60
C ILE A 218 8.08 -1.32 -7.86
N SER A 219 6.97 -2.04 -7.89
CA SER A 219 5.62 -1.49 -7.91
C SER A 219 5.23 -1.02 -6.51
N ALA A 220 4.68 0.18 -6.38
CA ALA A 220 4.24 0.74 -5.10
C ALA A 220 3.02 1.67 -5.26
N ALA A 221 2.34 1.97 -4.15
CA ALA A 221 1.26 2.95 -4.03
C ALA A 221 -0.08 2.62 -4.70
N GLU A 222 -0.14 1.68 -5.62
CA GLU A 222 -1.36 1.16 -6.27
C GLU A 222 -1.32 -0.37 -6.23
N VAL A 223 -2.47 -1.02 -6.41
CA VAL A 223 -2.54 -2.48 -6.52
C VAL A 223 -1.95 -2.90 -7.86
N LEU A 224 -1.01 -3.84 -7.84
CA LEU A 224 -0.46 -4.45 -9.05
C LEU A 224 -1.43 -5.53 -9.53
N ASP A 225 -2.11 -5.26 -10.63
CA ASP A 225 -2.98 -6.22 -11.28
C ASP A 225 -2.15 -7.26 -12.06
N PRO A 226 -2.53 -8.55 -12.09
CA PRO A 226 -1.80 -9.59 -12.84
C PRO A 226 -1.60 -9.29 -14.32
N ILE A 227 -2.52 -8.56 -14.95
CA ILE A 227 -2.38 -8.16 -16.36
C ILE A 227 -1.23 -7.17 -16.54
N ASP A 228 -1.12 -6.19 -15.61
CA ASP A 228 -0.02 -5.22 -15.62
C ASP A 228 1.30 -5.89 -15.26
N GLU A 229 1.29 -6.77 -14.25
CA GLU A 229 2.48 -7.52 -13.83
C GLU A 229 3.07 -8.31 -15.00
N LYS A 230 2.22 -9.01 -15.77
CA LYS A 230 2.63 -9.78 -16.94
C LYS A 230 3.32 -8.89 -17.99
N ILE A 231 2.71 -7.77 -18.34
CA ILE A 231 3.22 -6.88 -19.39
C ILE A 231 4.52 -6.19 -18.93
N ILE A 232 4.54 -5.67 -17.70
CA ILE A 232 5.71 -5.02 -17.13
C ILE A 232 6.88 -6.02 -17.02
N SER A 233 6.63 -7.23 -16.50
CA SER A 233 7.68 -8.25 -16.35
C SER A 233 8.25 -8.72 -17.68
N GLN A 234 7.42 -8.85 -18.71
CA GLN A 234 7.84 -9.19 -20.08
C GLN A 234 8.70 -8.09 -20.68
N TYR A 235 8.27 -6.83 -20.57
CA TYR A 235 9.00 -5.70 -21.14
C TYR A 235 10.39 -5.53 -20.51
N PHE A 236 10.47 -5.53 -19.18
CA PHE A 236 11.73 -5.36 -18.46
C PHE A 236 12.51 -6.66 -18.23
N SER A 237 11.98 -7.82 -18.66
CA SER A 237 12.59 -9.15 -18.52
C SER A 237 13.03 -9.48 -17.09
N GLN A 238 12.23 -9.10 -16.10
CA GLN A 238 12.50 -9.36 -14.68
C GLN A 238 11.23 -9.43 -13.83
N VAL A 239 11.38 -9.95 -12.61
CA VAL A 239 10.31 -9.97 -11.59
C VAL A 239 9.94 -8.52 -11.24
N VAL A 240 8.63 -8.23 -11.22
CA VAL A 240 8.11 -6.97 -10.67
C VAL A 240 7.98 -7.10 -9.17
N HIS A 241 8.93 -6.52 -8.44
CA HIS A 241 8.85 -6.48 -6.99
C HIS A 241 7.73 -5.53 -6.53
N GLN A 242 7.27 -5.70 -5.29
CA GLN A 242 6.20 -4.88 -4.75
C GLN A 242 6.54 -4.38 -3.34
N PHE A 243 6.19 -3.12 -3.08
CA PHE A 243 6.05 -2.57 -1.74
C PHE A 243 4.58 -2.29 -1.47
N TYR A 244 3.99 -3.02 -0.54
CA TYR A 244 2.66 -2.71 -0.04
C TYR A 244 2.81 -1.77 1.16
N THR A 245 2.52 -0.50 0.90
CA THR A 245 2.72 0.61 1.83
C THR A 245 1.42 1.38 2.02
N SER A 246 1.19 1.84 3.22
CA SER A 246 0.12 2.77 3.56
C SER A 246 0.67 3.95 4.39
N THR A 247 -0.17 4.91 4.71
CA THR A 247 0.18 6.00 5.63
C THR A 247 0.57 5.46 7.02
N GLU A 248 0.01 4.33 7.38
CA GLU A 248 0.19 3.67 8.67
C GLU A 248 1.48 2.86 8.77
N GLY A 249 2.07 2.47 7.65
CA GLY A 249 3.36 1.75 7.67
C GLY A 249 3.68 0.97 6.39
N GLU A 250 4.84 0.33 6.42
CA GLU A 250 5.36 -0.56 5.36
C GLU A 250 4.90 -1.99 5.64
N ILE A 251 3.73 -2.37 5.11
CA ILE A 251 3.03 -3.58 5.56
C ILE A 251 3.66 -4.85 4.99
N ALA A 252 4.02 -4.86 3.71
CA ALA A 252 4.65 -6.00 3.07
C ALA A 252 5.66 -5.58 2.00
N ALA A 253 6.59 -6.48 1.71
CA ALA A 253 7.54 -6.37 0.61
C ALA A 253 7.78 -7.74 -0.01
N THR A 254 8.02 -7.80 -1.32
CA THR A 254 8.29 -9.06 -2.00
C THR A 254 9.66 -9.64 -1.62
N CYS A 255 9.71 -10.97 -1.58
CA CYS A 255 10.97 -11.72 -1.60
C CYS A 255 11.58 -11.72 -3.01
N GLU A 256 12.69 -12.42 -3.18
CA GLU A 256 13.37 -12.58 -4.48
C GLU A 256 12.54 -13.31 -5.55
N LEU A 257 11.53 -14.07 -5.13
CA LEU A 257 10.61 -14.78 -6.03
C LEU A 257 9.34 -13.95 -6.37
N GLY A 258 9.29 -12.67 -5.97
CA GLY A 258 8.11 -11.81 -6.22
C GLY A 258 6.94 -12.02 -5.26
N VAL A 259 7.04 -12.92 -4.28
CA VAL A 259 5.96 -13.17 -3.30
C VAL A 259 6.00 -12.13 -2.19
N LEU A 260 4.86 -11.48 -1.91
CA LEU A 260 4.71 -10.53 -0.81
C LEU A 260 4.79 -11.23 0.55
N HIS A 261 5.66 -10.72 1.42
CA HIS A 261 5.75 -11.12 2.83
C HIS A 261 5.47 -9.93 3.74
N LEU A 262 4.65 -10.15 4.76
CA LEU A 262 4.38 -9.14 5.78
C LEU A 262 5.69 -8.73 6.48
N ASN A 263 5.84 -7.43 6.75
CA ASN A 263 7.06 -6.87 7.33
C ASN A 263 7.17 -7.10 8.85
N GLU A 264 7.05 -8.35 9.26
CA GLU A 264 7.01 -8.79 10.66
C GLU A 264 8.31 -8.50 11.45
N SER A 265 9.35 -8.00 10.78
CA SER A 265 10.56 -7.49 11.44
C SER A 265 10.39 -6.11 12.09
N ILE A 266 9.38 -5.33 11.67
CA ILE A 266 9.12 -3.97 12.15
C ILE A 266 7.72 -3.80 12.72
N MET A 267 6.80 -4.71 12.42
CA MET A 267 5.42 -4.65 12.91
C MET A 267 4.87 -6.04 13.24
N HIS A 268 3.80 -6.07 14.00
CA HIS A 268 2.92 -7.23 14.11
C HIS A 268 1.67 -6.97 13.28
N VAL A 269 1.26 -7.97 12.51
CA VAL A 269 0.03 -7.93 11.72
C VAL A 269 -0.91 -9.02 12.24
N GLY A 270 -1.92 -8.60 12.99
CA GLY A 270 -3.06 -9.43 13.35
C GLY A 270 -4.01 -9.58 12.17
N LYS A 271 -4.91 -10.54 12.26
CA LYS A 271 -5.89 -10.82 11.21
C LYS A 271 -7.29 -10.72 11.78
N GLU A 272 -8.13 -9.90 11.18
CA GLU A 272 -9.58 -9.99 11.36
C GLU A 272 -10.12 -10.73 10.14
N TRP A 273 -10.52 -11.98 10.35
CA TRP A 273 -10.96 -12.84 9.27
C TRP A 273 -12.29 -12.38 8.66
N ILE A 274 -12.33 -12.26 7.34
CA ILE A 274 -13.53 -12.10 6.52
C ILE A 274 -14.00 -13.50 6.12
N ASP A 275 -13.04 -14.33 5.67
CA ASP A 275 -13.24 -15.71 5.27
C ASP A 275 -11.93 -16.48 5.55
N GLU A 276 -11.90 -17.18 6.68
CA GLU A 276 -10.69 -17.88 7.13
C GLU A 276 -10.35 -19.08 6.25
N GLU A 277 -11.33 -19.76 5.70
CA GLU A 277 -11.13 -20.92 4.82
C GLU A 277 -10.42 -20.53 3.54
N ASN A 278 -10.79 -19.38 2.98
CA ASN A 278 -10.16 -18.82 1.77
C ASN A 278 -8.99 -17.88 2.09
N GLY A 279 -8.68 -17.66 3.38
CA GLY A 279 -7.55 -16.85 3.82
C GLY A 279 -7.74 -15.35 3.67
N LEU A 280 -8.99 -14.85 3.60
CA LEU A 280 -9.30 -13.43 3.46
C LEU A 280 -9.37 -12.74 4.82
N PHE A 281 -8.66 -11.61 4.97
CA PHE A 281 -8.65 -10.89 6.24
C PHE A 281 -8.37 -9.39 6.08
N HIS A 282 -8.84 -8.61 7.07
CA HIS A 282 -8.37 -7.25 7.30
C HIS A 282 -7.12 -7.27 8.19
N PRO A 283 -6.03 -6.55 7.81
CA PRO A 283 -4.85 -6.48 8.64
C PRO A 283 -5.06 -5.55 9.84
N ILE A 284 -4.67 -6.03 11.03
CA ILE A 284 -4.61 -5.25 12.27
C ILE A 284 -3.15 -4.97 12.57
N ILE A 285 -2.72 -3.72 12.37
CA ILE A 285 -1.30 -3.33 12.43
C ILE A 285 -0.92 -2.85 13.82
N THR A 286 0.24 -3.31 14.30
CA THR A 286 0.96 -2.73 15.43
C THR A 286 2.40 -2.50 14.97
N ASP A 287 2.71 -1.25 14.57
CA ASP A 287 4.05 -0.85 14.09
C ASP A 287 4.87 -0.32 15.26
N PHE A 288 5.88 -1.09 15.68
CA PHE A 288 6.75 -0.73 16.81
C PHE A 288 7.93 0.16 16.40
N MET A 289 7.91 0.74 15.21
CA MET A 289 8.84 1.78 14.76
C MET A 289 8.23 3.18 14.79
N ARG A 290 6.90 3.29 14.86
CA ARG A 290 6.14 4.54 14.86
C ARG A 290 5.97 5.03 16.31
N GLU A 291 6.84 5.97 16.72
CA GLU A 291 6.85 6.54 18.08
C GLU A 291 6.03 7.82 18.17
N THR A 292 6.14 8.73 17.19
CA THR A 292 5.52 10.07 17.22
C THR A 292 4.01 10.02 17.06
N GLN A 293 3.54 9.32 16.05
CA GLN A 293 2.13 8.99 15.79
C GLN A 293 1.99 7.47 15.84
N PRO A 294 1.78 6.89 17.04
CA PRO A 294 1.80 5.44 17.20
C PRO A 294 0.66 4.76 16.45
N ILE A 295 0.96 3.62 15.86
CA ILE A 295 0.01 2.76 15.16
C ILE A 295 -0.04 1.43 15.94
N ILE A 296 -1.04 1.27 16.79
CA ILE A 296 -1.20 0.09 17.64
C ILE A 296 -2.62 -0.44 17.52
N ARG A 297 -2.75 -1.73 17.21
CA ARG A 297 -4.05 -2.38 16.98
C ARG A 297 -4.92 -1.63 15.96
N TYR A 298 -4.26 -1.05 14.97
CA TYR A 298 -4.94 -0.28 13.93
C TYR A 298 -5.51 -1.21 12.86
N LYS A 299 -6.83 -1.20 12.73
CA LYS A 299 -7.56 -1.95 11.69
C LYS A 299 -7.52 -1.16 10.39
N GLN A 300 -6.93 -1.74 9.36
CA GLN A 300 -7.01 -1.21 8.01
C GLN A 300 -8.25 -1.72 7.29
N ASN A 301 -8.70 -0.96 6.30
CA ASN A 301 -9.81 -1.34 5.44
C ASN A 301 -9.37 -2.07 4.16
N ASP A 302 -8.09 -2.41 4.05
CA ASP A 302 -7.59 -3.24 2.95
C ASP A 302 -7.96 -4.72 3.19
N ILE A 303 -8.17 -5.47 2.11
CA ILE A 303 -8.45 -6.91 2.13
C ILE A 303 -7.23 -7.63 1.58
N LEU A 304 -6.66 -8.52 2.38
CA LEU A 304 -5.50 -9.34 2.03
C LEU A 304 -5.88 -10.81 1.92
N VAL A 305 -5.19 -11.51 1.03
CA VAL A 305 -5.33 -12.97 0.88
C VAL A 305 -4.05 -13.66 1.36
N LEU A 306 -4.20 -14.54 2.34
CA LEU A 306 -3.08 -15.34 2.83
C LEU A 306 -2.62 -16.31 1.74
N LYS A 307 -1.30 -16.40 1.50
CA LYS A 307 -0.75 -17.43 0.61
C LYS A 307 -0.88 -18.79 1.27
N LYS A 308 -1.48 -19.77 0.57
CA LYS A 308 -1.52 -21.16 1.01
C LYS A 308 -0.11 -21.76 0.95
N GLY A 309 0.29 -22.45 2.02
CA GLY A 309 1.60 -23.10 2.12
C GLY A 309 2.77 -22.16 2.43
N ILE A 310 3.97 -22.71 2.49
CA ILE A 310 5.21 -21.99 2.76
C ILE A 310 5.78 -21.46 1.43
N CYS A 311 6.29 -20.23 1.45
CA CYS A 311 6.95 -19.68 0.28
C CYS A 311 8.29 -20.38 0.04
N GLU A 312 8.56 -20.75 -1.22
CA GLU A 312 9.79 -21.43 -1.64
C GLU A 312 11.06 -20.60 -1.37
N CYS A 313 10.94 -19.28 -1.12
CA CYS A 313 12.06 -18.46 -0.70
C CYS A 313 12.65 -18.86 0.67
N GLY A 314 11.94 -19.68 1.46
CA GLY A 314 12.38 -20.16 2.77
C GLY A 314 12.25 -19.12 3.91
N ASP A 315 11.60 -17.97 3.69
CA ASP A 315 11.35 -16.99 4.73
C ASP A 315 10.09 -17.37 5.52
N ALA A 316 10.22 -17.46 6.84
CA ALA A 316 9.12 -17.83 7.74
C ALA A 316 8.12 -16.68 8.00
N ARG A 317 8.33 -15.48 7.44
CA ARG A 317 7.36 -14.40 7.51
C ARG A 317 6.09 -14.79 6.78
N THR A 318 4.96 -14.30 7.29
CA THR A 318 3.65 -14.55 6.67
C THR A 318 3.66 -14.05 5.21
N ALA A 319 3.40 -14.96 4.28
CA ALA A 319 3.25 -14.62 2.87
C ALA A 319 1.78 -14.33 2.55
N ILE A 320 1.54 -13.34 1.71
CA ILE A 320 0.24 -13.01 1.13
C ILE A 320 0.30 -13.21 -0.38
N SER A 321 -0.76 -13.78 -0.94
CA SER A 321 -0.86 -14.00 -2.38
C SER A 321 -1.33 -12.75 -3.11
N GLU A 322 -2.15 -11.92 -2.44
CA GLU A 322 -2.79 -10.79 -3.10
C GLU A 322 -3.18 -9.70 -2.10
N VAL A 323 -3.14 -8.44 -2.56
CA VAL A 323 -3.83 -7.28 -1.99
C VAL A 323 -5.04 -7.02 -2.88
N MET A 324 -6.24 -7.42 -2.42
CA MET A 324 -7.46 -7.36 -3.26
C MET A 324 -7.99 -5.95 -3.47
N GLY A 325 -7.59 -4.99 -2.65
CA GLY A 325 -8.14 -3.64 -2.63
C GLY A 325 -8.72 -3.29 -1.27
N ARG A 326 -9.67 -2.37 -1.23
CA ARG A 326 -10.26 -1.87 0.01
C ARG A 326 -11.69 -2.37 0.20
N SER A 327 -12.16 -2.38 1.43
CA SER A 327 -13.58 -2.63 1.73
C SER A 327 -14.51 -1.64 1.05
N ASP A 328 -14.03 -0.40 0.81
CA ASP A 328 -14.77 0.63 0.07
C ASP A 328 -14.97 0.26 -1.42
N ASP A 329 -14.17 -0.66 -1.94
CA ASP A 329 -14.20 -1.13 -3.32
C ASP A 329 -15.09 -2.38 -3.50
N VAL A 330 -15.62 -2.93 -2.40
CA VAL A 330 -16.53 -4.08 -2.43
C VAL A 330 -17.85 -3.70 -3.07
N PHE A 331 -18.32 -4.48 -4.05
CA PHE A 331 -19.62 -4.30 -4.64
C PHE A 331 -20.70 -4.92 -3.75
N TYR A 332 -21.88 -4.35 -3.75
CA TYR A 332 -23.04 -4.88 -3.05
C TYR A 332 -24.13 -5.20 -4.03
N LEU A 333 -24.45 -6.48 -4.20
CA LEU A 333 -25.51 -6.94 -5.08
C LEU A 333 -26.65 -7.51 -4.27
N GLN A 334 -27.89 -7.18 -4.67
CA GLN A 334 -29.07 -7.64 -3.95
C GLN A 334 -29.23 -9.16 -4.08
N LYS A 335 -29.47 -9.86 -2.98
CA LYS A 335 -29.81 -11.29 -2.99
C LYS A 335 -31.11 -11.55 -3.74
N LYS A 336 -31.26 -12.75 -4.33
CA LYS A 336 -32.49 -13.09 -5.09
C LYS A 336 -33.71 -13.21 -4.21
N ASP A 337 -33.51 -13.75 -3.01
CA ASP A 337 -34.58 -14.22 -2.13
C ASP A 337 -34.83 -13.26 -0.95
N SER A 338 -34.16 -12.11 -0.92
CA SER A 338 -34.34 -11.09 0.13
C SER A 338 -33.96 -9.70 -0.35
N ASP A 339 -34.24 -8.68 0.47
CA ASP A 339 -33.78 -7.31 0.22
C ASP A 339 -32.36 -7.05 0.76
N GLU A 340 -31.71 -8.09 1.28
CA GLU A 340 -30.33 -7.98 1.75
C GLU A 340 -29.34 -7.90 0.59
N PHE A 341 -28.16 -7.33 0.88
CA PHE A 341 -27.05 -7.24 -0.05
C PHE A 341 -25.98 -8.27 0.27
N GLU A 342 -25.47 -8.91 -0.77
CA GLU A 342 -24.28 -9.77 -0.71
C GLU A 342 -23.05 -8.96 -1.08
N PRO A 343 -22.01 -8.91 -0.22
CA PRO A 343 -20.74 -8.26 -0.54
C PRO A 343 -19.94 -9.10 -1.54
N ILE A 344 -19.57 -8.49 -2.66
CA ILE A 344 -18.74 -9.10 -3.70
C ILE A 344 -17.37 -8.43 -3.69
N VAL A 345 -16.37 -9.14 -3.21
CA VAL A 345 -15.00 -8.62 -3.15
C VAL A 345 -14.41 -8.44 -4.56
N PRO A 346 -13.50 -7.47 -4.77
CA PRO A 346 -13.01 -7.07 -6.09
C PRO A 346 -12.47 -8.21 -6.96
N ASP A 347 -11.87 -9.25 -6.37
CA ASP A 347 -11.33 -10.38 -7.13
C ASP A 347 -12.38 -11.16 -7.92
N PHE A 348 -13.60 -11.32 -7.37
CA PHE A 348 -14.68 -11.99 -8.11
C PHE A 348 -15.07 -11.17 -9.35
N ILE A 349 -15.13 -9.85 -9.22
CA ILE A 349 -15.42 -8.94 -10.35
C ILE A 349 -14.28 -9.00 -11.36
N ARG A 350 -13.03 -8.94 -10.91
CA ARG A 350 -11.84 -9.07 -11.78
C ARG A 350 -11.88 -10.33 -12.60
N ARG A 351 -12.13 -11.49 -11.97
CA ARG A 351 -12.19 -12.78 -12.67
C ARG A 351 -13.31 -12.82 -13.71
N ALA A 352 -14.47 -12.25 -13.37
CA ALA A 352 -15.58 -12.17 -14.31
C ALA A 352 -15.26 -11.27 -15.50
N VAL A 353 -14.63 -10.10 -15.28
CA VAL A 353 -14.18 -9.21 -16.37
C VAL A 353 -13.14 -9.89 -17.25
N MET A 354 -12.14 -10.54 -16.66
CA MET A 354 -11.07 -11.20 -17.44
C MET A 354 -11.56 -12.39 -18.28
N ARG A 355 -12.73 -12.94 -17.97
CA ARG A 355 -13.36 -13.99 -18.77
C ARG A 355 -14.14 -13.41 -19.98
N LEU A 356 -14.47 -12.11 -19.98
CA LEU A 356 -15.20 -11.51 -21.09
C LEU A 356 -14.46 -11.71 -22.42
N ASN A 357 -13.12 -11.54 -22.43
CA ASN A 357 -12.32 -11.78 -23.61
C ASN A 357 -10.84 -11.94 -23.22
N PRO A 358 -10.10 -12.95 -23.72
CA PRO A 358 -8.69 -13.16 -23.41
C PRO A 358 -7.74 -12.09 -23.96
N GLN A 359 -8.20 -11.22 -24.84
CA GLN A 359 -7.44 -10.12 -25.42
C GLN A 359 -7.57 -8.80 -24.64
N ILE A 360 -8.22 -8.81 -23.46
CA ILE A 360 -8.28 -7.63 -22.61
C ILE A 360 -6.87 -7.26 -22.16
N GLU A 361 -6.45 -6.04 -22.46
CA GLU A 361 -5.15 -5.47 -22.08
C GLU A 361 -5.25 -4.54 -20.88
N ALA A 362 -6.37 -3.85 -20.72
CA ALA A 362 -6.69 -3.04 -19.56
C ALA A 362 -8.20 -2.97 -19.33
N TYR A 363 -8.60 -2.71 -18.08
CA TYR A 363 -10.01 -2.63 -17.73
C TYR A 363 -10.25 -1.75 -16.49
N HIS A 364 -11.50 -1.36 -16.32
CA HIS A 364 -12.07 -0.97 -15.02
C HIS A 364 -13.48 -1.57 -14.87
N ALA A 365 -13.95 -1.70 -13.63
CA ALA A 365 -15.34 -2.05 -13.32
C ALA A 365 -15.84 -1.12 -12.20
N ILE A 366 -16.95 -0.47 -12.43
CA ILE A 366 -17.51 0.53 -11.51
C ILE A 366 -18.95 0.16 -11.20
N GLN A 367 -19.27 -0.07 -9.94
CA GLN A 367 -20.66 -0.21 -9.53
C GLN A 367 -21.29 1.18 -9.45
N LYS A 368 -22.11 1.50 -10.45
CA LYS A 368 -22.79 2.82 -10.59
C LYS A 368 -24.08 2.90 -9.75
N SER A 369 -24.75 1.76 -9.56
CA SER A 369 -25.97 1.65 -8.75
C SER A 369 -26.14 0.22 -8.26
N MET A 370 -27.21 -0.03 -7.51
CA MET A 370 -27.61 -1.37 -7.05
C MET A 370 -27.70 -2.39 -8.19
N THR A 371 -28.09 -1.96 -9.38
CA THR A 371 -28.41 -2.84 -10.52
C THR A 371 -27.49 -2.64 -11.73
N LYS A 372 -26.50 -1.74 -11.67
CA LYS A 372 -25.68 -1.37 -12.83
C LYS A 372 -24.20 -1.41 -12.53
N ILE A 373 -23.46 -2.15 -13.36
CA ILE A 373 -22.00 -2.22 -13.36
C ILE A 373 -21.50 -1.73 -14.73
N GLU A 374 -20.70 -0.68 -14.73
CA GLU A 374 -19.98 -0.19 -15.89
C GLU A 374 -18.63 -0.90 -15.99
N ILE A 375 -18.31 -1.40 -17.19
CA ILE A 375 -17.07 -2.14 -17.46
C ILE A 375 -16.34 -1.47 -18.60
N GLY A 376 -15.25 -0.80 -18.32
CA GLY A 376 -14.37 -0.25 -19.33
C GLY A 376 -13.37 -1.27 -19.81
N LEU A 377 -13.22 -1.43 -21.12
CA LEU A 377 -12.29 -2.39 -21.74
C LEU A 377 -11.34 -1.69 -22.70
N GLN A 378 -10.12 -2.20 -22.77
CA GLN A 378 -9.10 -1.85 -23.76
C GLN A 378 -8.49 -3.15 -24.32
N PRO A 379 -8.49 -3.37 -25.66
CA PRO A 379 -9.16 -2.54 -26.69
C PRO A 379 -10.68 -2.47 -26.49
N SER A 380 -11.31 -1.36 -26.98
CA SER A 380 -12.75 -1.14 -26.81
C SER A 380 -13.63 -1.95 -27.78
N ASN A 381 -13.03 -2.45 -28.86
CA ASN A 381 -13.72 -3.16 -29.97
C ASN A 381 -13.68 -4.68 -29.85
N LEU A 382 -13.44 -5.21 -28.64
CA LEU A 382 -13.41 -6.65 -28.42
C LEU A 382 -14.77 -7.31 -28.67
N SER A 383 -14.79 -8.34 -29.51
CA SER A 383 -15.99 -9.10 -29.84
C SER A 383 -15.61 -10.52 -30.34
N PRO A 384 -16.34 -11.57 -29.95
CA PRO A 384 -17.46 -11.56 -29.01
C PRO A 384 -16.98 -11.43 -27.54
N LEU A 385 -17.90 -11.02 -26.66
CA LEU A 385 -17.69 -11.01 -25.21
C LEU A 385 -18.39 -12.21 -24.58
N ASP A 386 -17.68 -12.92 -23.70
CA ASP A 386 -18.20 -14.07 -22.94
C ASP A 386 -18.65 -13.63 -21.54
N TYR A 387 -19.96 -13.50 -21.35
CA TYR A 387 -20.55 -13.12 -20.07
C TYR A 387 -20.71 -14.27 -19.07
N SER A 388 -20.28 -15.49 -19.41
CA SER A 388 -20.43 -16.68 -18.55
C SER A 388 -19.81 -16.48 -17.15
N GLY A 389 -18.70 -15.74 -17.05
CA GLY A 389 -18.05 -15.42 -15.78
C GLY A 389 -18.94 -14.59 -14.85
N PHE A 390 -19.68 -13.62 -15.36
CA PHE A 390 -20.65 -12.85 -14.58
C PHE A 390 -21.90 -13.67 -14.23
N GLU A 391 -22.39 -14.50 -15.15
CA GLU A 391 -23.53 -15.37 -14.90
C GLU A 391 -23.21 -16.39 -13.79
N GLU A 392 -22.03 -16.98 -13.82
CA GLU A 392 -21.55 -17.88 -12.79
C GLU A 392 -21.41 -17.16 -11.43
N LEU A 393 -20.85 -15.95 -11.41
CA LEU A 393 -20.75 -15.11 -10.21
C LEU A 393 -22.13 -14.85 -9.59
N PHE A 394 -23.08 -14.37 -10.39
CA PHE A 394 -24.44 -14.07 -9.90
C PHE A 394 -25.15 -15.31 -9.38
N LYS A 395 -24.94 -16.48 -10.00
CA LYS A 395 -25.49 -17.76 -9.55
C LYS A 395 -24.83 -18.24 -8.25
N GLN A 396 -23.49 -18.25 -8.17
CA GLN A 396 -22.75 -18.72 -7.00
C GLN A 396 -23.05 -17.88 -5.74
N LYS A 397 -23.20 -16.57 -5.94
CA LYS A 397 -23.49 -15.62 -4.84
C LYS A 397 -24.98 -15.46 -4.56
N ASN A 398 -25.83 -16.16 -5.29
CA ASN A 398 -27.31 -16.09 -5.17
C ASN A 398 -27.83 -14.65 -5.23
N VAL A 399 -27.31 -13.83 -6.15
CA VAL A 399 -27.68 -12.42 -6.31
C VAL A 399 -28.45 -12.16 -7.58
N LYS A 400 -29.23 -11.07 -7.63
CA LYS A 400 -29.90 -10.57 -8.82
C LYS A 400 -28.86 -10.17 -9.87
N LYS A 401 -29.18 -10.38 -11.15
CA LYS A 401 -28.30 -9.96 -12.25
C LYS A 401 -28.25 -8.43 -12.29
N ALA A 402 -27.05 -7.88 -12.37
CA ALA A 402 -26.84 -6.47 -12.67
C ALA A 402 -26.76 -6.25 -14.19
N GLU A 403 -27.19 -5.08 -14.64
CA GLU A 403 -26.95 -4.59 -16.01
C GLU A 403 -25.44 -4.35 -16.17
N LEU A 404 -24.84 -4.95 -17.20
CA LEU A 404 -23.43 -4.76 -17.55
C LEU A 404 -23.34 -3.81 -18.74
N VAL A 405 -22.73 -2.65 -18.53
CA VAL A 405 -22.56 -1.63 -19.57
C VAL A 405 -21.10 -1.57 -19.96
N ILE A 406 -20.79 -1.92 -21.20
CA ILE A 406 -19.43 -1.90 -21.73
C ILE A 406 -19.12 -0.49 -22.27
N VAL A 407 -17.97 0.05 -21.86
CA VAL A 407 -17.43 1.34 -22.30
C VAL A 407 -15.95 1.21 -22.67
N GLU A 408 -15.37 2.23 -23.26
CA GLU A 408 -13.93 2.30 -23.49
C GLU A 408 -13.18 2.55 -22.17
N HIS A 409 -12.09 1.82 -21.95
CA HIS A 409 -11.18 2.11 -20.85
C HIS A 409 -10.07 3.04 -21.33
N ALA A 410 -9.96 4.21 -20.70
CA ALA A 410 -8.86 5.13 -20.91
C ALA A 410 -8.31 5.60 -19.55
N HIS A 411 -7.06 5.29 -19.26
CA HIS A 411 -6.38 5.79 -18.06
C HIS A 411 -4.98 6.29 -18.41
N ILE A 412 -4.69 7.52 -17.98
CA ILE A 412 -3.35 8.10 -18.04
C ILE A 412 -2.87 8.26 -16.60
N PRO A 413 -1.69 7.74 -16.22
CA PRO A 413 -1.11 7.94 -14.91
C PRO A 413 -1.00 9.44 -14.58
N SER A 414 -1.59 9.84 -13.46
CA SER A 414 -1.70 11.24 -13.08
C SER A 414 -1.75 11.39 -11.55
N THR A 415 -2.28 12.52 -11.09
CA THR A 415 -2.55 12.78 -9.67
C THR A 415 -3.45 11.76 -8.98
N ASN A 416 -4.35 11.13 -9.75
CA ASN A 416 -5.26 10.12 -9.21
C ASN A 416 -4.65 8.72 -9.30
N LYS A 417 -4.88 7.92 -8.27
CA LYS A 417 -4.50 6.50 -8.28
C LYS A 417 -5.40 5.74 -9.23
N LEU A 418 -4.83 4.79 -9.96
CA LEU A 418 -5.64 3.84 -10.71
C LEU A 418 -6.41 2.94 -9.72
N ARG A 419 -7.73 3.04 -9.77
CA ARG A 419 -8.66 2.11 -9.12
C ARG A 419 -9.38 1.37 -10.22
N ARG A 420 -9.10 0.08 -10.37
CA ARG A 420 -9.71 -0.73 -11.44
C ARG A 420 -11.12 -1.17 -11.10
N ILE A 421 -11.36 -1.47 -9.83
CA ILE A 421 -12.65 -1.94 -9.35
C ILE A 421 -13.03 -1.08 -8.17
N TYR A 422 -14.17 -0.39 -8.27
CA TYR A 422 -14.64 0.46 -7.18
C TYR A 422 -16.13 0.77 -7.31
N ARG A 423 -16.70 1.29 -6.24
CA ARG A 423 -18.10 1.64 -6.15
C ARG A 423 -18.27 3.16 -6.08
N GLU A 424 -19.19 3.70 -6.87
CA GLU A 424 -19.65 5.08 -6.81
C GLU A 424 -20.99 5.21 -6.08
N TRP A 425 -21.71 4.11 -5.94
CA TRP A 425 -22.97 4.04 -5.23
C TRP A 425 -22.75 3.58 -3.77
N ASP A 426 -23.49 4.15 -2.81
CA ASP A 426 -23.48 3.73 -1.41
C ASP A 426 -24.76 2.92 -1.12
N HIS A 427 -24.60 1.70 -0.63
CA HIS A 427 -25.70 0.80 -0.29
C HIS A 427 -26.47 1.22 0.97
N ASN A 428 -25.94 2.18 1.75
CA ASN A 428 -26.57 2.76 2.93
C ASN A 428 -27.27 4.11 2.63
N SER A 429 -27.26 4.57 1.38
CA SER A 429 -27.84 5.85 0.96
C SER A 429 -29.28 5.67 0.43
#